data_d9a6c925dda4cfeb6a9acedf215cfab7
#
_entry.id   d9a6c925dda4cfeb6a9acedf215cfab7
#
_cell.length_a   1.000
_cell.length_b   1.000
_cell.length_c   1.000
_cell.angle_alpha   90.00
_cell.angle_beta   90.00
_cell.angle_gamma   90.00
#
_symmetry.space_group_name_H-M   'P 1'
#
loop_
_entity.id
_entity.type
_entity.pdbx_description
1 polymer ?
#
loop_
_entity_poly.entity_id
_entity_poly.type
_entity_poly.pdbx_seq_one_letter_code
_entity_poly.pdbx_strand_id
1 'polypeptide(L)'
;MKKDETQGWKGLIQLNDEQAYYNIAGGNIYLDYQKGKFSLSASGYGNRSKTTQKLIENYDYIIDNLQNELQTSETKEFRTGGGYVNLNYQINQNQSLGGMLDISYGKTIKEQNTHTLYRQYRQTDPDSTLYTQNNQDNKDWIITANLNYRLQTNKKGKLAVDVDYVHADKNNQMPISYFRNENTVPDQIYQQLTDETTNSYTTKIEYEHTFTPMNKLKAGVESYLLENYNNFQYGSIFNNEIINDTQLSNCFDTKEYYIAPYATYTRIWNPQFISIVGIRTEVLYQHGIQHATGEHVNRHEFAPVPTFTLAYTPNKSHQLVYALTTKKLTPSLPQLNPFRYYISPTVYIQQDPYTKAPLIWIQSLQYTLKRHYVFSLNYITGEGINSFRMPVEGGYTRIITRTFGRVHLLNAIANWNNSFWNDRIYLNASLQGTFNRSYGHFQEYNVDVSNFSYNASLDWQVQLSQRYGWKLDGNIKYRSKKVLAQEHSDDWYTVSLGLTKQFKNGISAYINGNNLINKDHSRSFLETETYNFYSWSKTYFRSVSIGVSIPFGRKKVSGAGKHTNSSSSLAKDRLKAE
;
A
#
# COMPACT_ATOMS: atom_id res chain seq x y z
N MET A 1 -41.68 -27.33 12.77
CA MET A 1 -40.49 -27.17 11.88
C MET A 1 -39.46 -26.32 12.61
N LYS A 2 -38.28 -26.85 12.95
CA LYS A 2 -37.15 -26.01 13.41
C LYS A 2 -36.80 -25.03 12.30
N LYS A 3 -36.91 -23.74 12.56
CA LYS A 3 -36.53 -22.68 11.62
C LYS A 3 -35.03 -22.85 11.32
N ASP A 4 -34.67 -23.02 10.04
CA ASP A 4 -33.28 -23.15 9.63
C ASP A 4 -32.53 -21.83 9.93
N GLU A 5 -31.68 -21.86 10.95
CA GLU A 5 -30.95 -20.70 11.46
C GLU A 5 -29.82 -20.23 10.51
N THR A 6 -29.49 -21.01 9.47
CA THR A 6 -28.47 -20.67 8.48
C THR A 6 -29.02 -19.80 7.36
N GLN A 7 -30.36 -19.66 7.25
CA GLN A 7 -31.02 -18.85 6.23
C GLN A 7 -31.54 -17.53 6.81
N GLY A 8 -31.54 -16.49 6.00
CA GLY A 8 -31.99 -15.13 6.34
C GLY A 8 -30.89 -14.09 6.25
N TRP A 9 -30.96 -13.09 7.09
CA TRP A 9 -30.06 -11.94 7.12
C TRP A 9 -29.15 -11.94 8.34
N LYS A 10 -27.90 -11.49 8.18
CA LYS A 10 -26.95 -11.13 9.22
C LYS A 10 -26.25 -9.85 8.79
N GLY A 11 -26.01 -8.96 9.73
CA GLY A 11 -25.29 -7.73 9.42
C GLY A 11 -24.57 -7.14 10.60
N LEU A 12 -23.80 -6.11 10.30
CA LEU A 12 -23.00 -5.36 11.23
C LEU A 12 -22.96 -3.90 10.78
N ILE A 13 -23.24 -2.97 11.69
CA ILE A 13 -23.00 -1.55 11.51
C ILE A 13 -21.89 -1.15 12.46
N GLN A 14 -20.90 -0.42 11.96
CA GLN A 14 -19.81 0.14 12.75
C GLN A 14 -19.72 1.63 12.48
N LEU A 15 -19.66 2.42 13.54
CA LEU A 15 -19.48 3.85 13.49
C LEU A 15 -18.31 4.22 14.39
N ASN A 16 -17.49 5.15 13.95
CA ASN A 16 -16.37 5.67 14.71
C ASN A 16 -16.23 7.18 14.51
N ASP A 17 -15.83 7.83 15.57
CA ASP A 17 -15.43 9.23 15.59
C ASP A 17 -14.12 9.35 16.37
N GLU A 18 -13.18 10.13 15.83
CA GLU A 18 -11.87 10.32 16.41
C GLU A 18 -11.52 11.80 16.40
N GLN A 19 -11.19 12.33 17.55
CA GLN A 19 -10.74 13.69 17.73
C GLN A 19 -9.21 13.70 17.89
N ALA A 20 -8.53 14.12 16.83
CA ALA A 20 -7.11 14.46 16.80
C ALA A 20 -6.96 15.99 16.79
N TYR A 21 -5.96 16.53 16.07
CA TYR A 21 -5.91 17.97 15.76
C TYR A 21 -7.15 18.40 14.95
N TYR A 22 -7.57 17.55 14.02
CA TYR A 22 -8.84 17.64 13.32
C TYR A 22 -9.67 16.39 13.58
N ASN A 23 -10.98 16.48 13.33
CA ASN A 23 -11.90 15.36 13.45
C ASN A 23 -11.74 14.35 12.32
N ILE A 24 -11.84 13.06 12.67
CA ILE A 24 -11.84 11.92 11.77
C ILE A 24 -13.09 11.11 12.08
N ALA A 25 -13.96 10.96 11.11
CA ALA A 25 -15.22 10.23 11.29
C ALA A 25 -15.40 9.20 10.17
N GLY A 26 -16.02 8.07 10.52
CA GLY A 26 -16.28 7.03 9.55
C GLY A 26 -17.31 6.03 10.01
N GLY A 27 -17.75 5.22 9.06
CA GLY A 27 -18.63 4.11 9.34
C GLY A 27 -18.69 3.12 8.19
N ASN A 28 -19.11 1.92 8.52
CA ASN A 28 -19.37 0.88 7.56
C ASN A 28 -20.59 0.05 7.94
N ILE A 29 -21.23 -0.47 6.91
CA ILE A 29 -22.29 -1.45 7.01
C ILE A 29 -21.88 -2.70 6.24
N TYR A 30 -22.14 -3.85 6.83
CA TYR A 30 -21.94 -5.14 6.23
C TYR A 30 -23.20 -5.98 6.33
N LEU A 31 -23.55 -6.70 5.27
CA LEU A 31 -24.77 -7.49 5.18
C LEU A 31 -24.50 -8.81 4.47
N ASP A 32 -24.90 -9.91 5.09
CA ASP A 32 -24.97 -11.25 4.50
C ASP A 32 -26.42 -11.69 4.36
N TYR A 33 -26.72 -12.38 3.28
CA TYR A 33 -27.98 -13.03 3.04
C TYR A 33 -27.80 -14.42 2.47
N GLN A 34 -28.56 -15.38 2.97
CA GLN A 34 -28.59 -16.76 2.48
C GLN A 34 -30.03 -17.25 2.38
N LYS A 35 -30.41 -17.78 1.21
CA LYS A 35 -31.69 -18.46 1.00
C LYS A 35 -31.53 -19.55 -0.04
N GLY A 36 -31.67 -20.83 0.39
CA GLY A 36 -31.50 -21.98 -0.50
C GLY A 36 -30.14 -21.98 -1.18
N LYS A 37 -30.16 -21.93 -2.51
CA LYS A 37 -28.96 -21.94 -3.37
C LYS A 37 -28.35 -20.55 -3.59
N PHE A 38 -28.98 -19.50 -3.13
CA PHE A 38 -28.57 -18.13 -3.34
C PHE A 38 -27.94 -17.54 -2.08
N SER A 39 -26.77 -16.93 -2.23
CA SER A 39 -26.10 -16.14 -1.20
C SER A 39 -25.65 -14.78 -1.74
N LEU A 40 -25.71 -13.78 -0.85
CA LEU A 40 -25.29 -12.42 -1.12
C LEU A 40 -24.46 -11.90 0.04
N SER A 41 -23.41 -11.14 -0.27
CA SER A 41 -22.73 -10.25 0.67
C SER A 41 -22.69 -8.85 0.10
N ALA A 42 -22.98 -7.86 0.92
CA ALA A 42 -22.88 -6.46 0.56
C ALA A 42 -22.17 -5.69 1.67
N SER A 43 -21.41 -4.68 1.28
CA SER A 43 -20.76 -3.77 2.22
C SER A 43 -20.76 -2.37 1.65
N GLY A 44 -20.93 -1.38 2.52
CA GLY A 44 -20.77 0.03 2.21
C GLY A 44 -19.95 0.72 3.30
N TYR A 45 -19.12 1.67 2.94
CA TYR A 45 -18.32 2.45 3.89
C TYR A 45 -18.18 3.90 3.44
N GLY A 46 -17.96 4.77 4.41
CA GLY A 46 -17.61 6.16 4.18
C GLY A 46 -16.73 6.68 5.31
N ASN A 47 -15.66 7.38 4.96
CA ASN A 47 -14.73 7.96 5.91
C ASN A 47 -14.32 9.37 5.48
N ARG A 48 -14.14 10.23 6.46
CA ARG A 48 -13.53 11.55 6.32
C ARG A 48 -12.43 11.69 7.35
N SER A 49 -11.24 12.07 6.90
CA SER A 49 -10.13 12.39 7.79
C SER A 49 -9.46 13.68 7.35
N LYS A 50 -9.03 14.47 8.31
CA LYS A 50 -8.24 15.67 8.07
C LYS A 50 -6.98 15.61 8.93
N THR A 51 -5.82 15.87 8.32
CA THR A 51 -4.52 15.84 8.98
C THR A 51 -3.75 17.11 8.70
N THR A 52 -2.82 17.46 9.56
CA THR A 52 -1.91 18.58 9.33
C THR A 52 -0.50 18.21 9.72
N GLN A 53 0.46 18.79 9.00
CA GLN A 53 1.88 18.64 9.29
C GLN A 53 2.64 19.94 9.03
N LYS A 54 3.78 20.07 9.73
CA LYS A 54 4.80 21.08 9.44
C LYS A 54 6.04 20.37 8.95
N LEU A 55 6.68 20.96 7.94
CA LEU A 55 7.84 20.40 7.30
C LEU A 55 8.87 21.52 7.09
N ILE A 56 10.12 21.24 7.40
CA ILE A 56 11.28 22.10 7.10
C ILE A 56 12.24 21.24 6.30
N GLU A 57 12.59 21.68 5.11
CA GLU A 57 13.51 20.99 4.23
C GLU A 57 14.64 21.94 3.82
N ASN A 58 15.87 21.50 3.97
CA ASN A 58 17.05 22.22 3.49
C ASN A 58 17.71 21.41 2.38
N TYR A 59 18.00 22.10 1.29
CA TYR A 59 18.65 21.58 0.09
C TYR A 59 19.94 22.38 -0.14
N ASP A 60 21.09 21.76 0.14
CA ASP A 60 22.40 22.38 -0.01
C ASP A 60 23.04 21.90 -1.32
N TYR A 61 23.18 22.77 -2.29
CA TYR A 61 23.84 22.52 -3.58
C TYR A 61 25.28 23.05 -3.47
N ILE A 62 26.19 22.21 -3.02
CA ILE A 62 27.56 22.61 -2.62
C ILE A 62 28.35 23.10 -3.83
N ILE A 63 28.20 22.44 -5.00
CA ILE A 63 28.92 22.83 -6.23
C ILE A 63 28.41 24.17 -6.75
N ASP A 64 27.10 24.39 -6.73
CA ASP A 64 26.47 25.63 -7.22
C ASP A 64 26.56 26.79 -6.21
N ASN A 65 27.10 26.53 -5.02
CA ASN A 65 27.14 27.46 -3.89
C ASN A 65 25.75 28.02 -3.51
N LEU A 66 24.71 27.16 -3.58
CA LEU A 66 23.32 27.55 -3.31
C LEU A 66 22.73 26.74 -2.14
N GLN A 67 21.80 27.34 -1.42
CA GLN A 67 20.99 26.68 -0.40
C GLN A 67 19.52 27.13 -0.51
N ASN A 68 18.61 26.16 -0.52
CA ASN A 68 17.16 26.39 -0.49
C ASN A 68 16.60 25.82 0.82
N GLU A 69 15.97 26.66 1.63
CA GLU A 69 15.23 26.23 2.81
C GLU A 69 13.73 26.39 2.56
N LEU A 70 12.97 25.33 2.67
CA LEU A 70 11.53 25.29 2.49
C LEU A 70 10.84 25.06 3.83
N GLN A 71 10.05 26.02 4.29
CA GLN A 71 9.21 25.93 5.47
C GLN A 71 7.77 25.73 5.04
N THR A 72 7.24 24.53 5.21
CA THR A 72 5.93 24.14 4.68
C THR A 72 4.95 23.86 5.82
N SER A 73 3.75 24.42 5.71
CA SER A 73 2.56 24.02 6.46
C SER A 73 1.58 23.35 5.50
N GLU A 74 1.22 22.12 5.80
CA GLU A 74 0.36 21.32 4.95
C GLU A 74 -0.85 20.81 5.71
N THR A 75 -2.02 20.90 5.09
CA THR A 75 -3.26 20.29 5.56
C THR A 75 -3.80 19.39 4.45
N LYS A 76 -4.16 18.15 4.80
CA LYS A 76 -4.76 17.18 3.89
C LYS A 76 -6.12 16.73 4.42
N GLU A 77 -7.14 16.81 3.61
CA GLU A 77 -8.45 16.22 3.86
C GLU A 77 -8.68 15.06 2.89
N PHE A 78 -8.98 13.89 3.46
CA PHE A 78 -9.31 12.68 2.73
C PHE A 78 -10.79 12.37 2.92
N ARG A 79 -11.50 12.14 1.83
CA ARG A 79 -12.87 11.62 1.82
C ARG A 79 -12.88 10.36 1.00
N THR A 80 -13.24 9.24 1.60
CA THR A 80 -13.32 7.96 0.92
C THR A 80 -14.68 7.34 1.13
N GLY A 81 -15.18 6.69 0.11
CA GLY A 81 -16.43 5.96 0.17
C GLY A 81 -16.45 4.84 -0.84
N GLY A 82 -17.30 3.87 -0.60
CA GLY A 82 -17.42 2.75 -1.52
C GLY A 82 -18.21 1.60 -0.95
N GLY A 83 -18.21 0.52 -1.69
CA GLY A 83 -18.85 -0.71 -1.26
C GLY A 83 -18.85 -1.75 -2.35
N TYR A 84 -19.24 -2.94 -1.98
CA TYR A 84 -19.39 -4.03 -2.93
C TYR A 84 -20.70 -4.78 -2.72
N VAL A 85 -21.14 -5.42 -3.80
CA VAL A 85 -22.17 -6.46 -3.78
C VAL A 85 -21.59 -7.69 -4.44
N ASN A 86 -21.60 -8.81 -3.74
CA ASN A 86 -21.18 -10.11 -4.25
C ASN A 86 -22.34 -11.10 -4.17
N LEU A 87 -22.64 -11.73 -5.28
CA LEU A 87 -23.70 -12.72 -5.46
C LEU A 87 -23.07 -14.07 -5.75
N ASN A 88 -23.61 -15.14 -5.18
CA ASN A 88 -23.24 -16.49 -5.55
C ASN A 88 -24.49 -17.37 -5.63
N TYR A 89 -24.59 -18.12 -6.71
CA TYR A 89 -25.67 -19.06 -6.97
C TYR A 89 -25.12 -20.48 -7.14
N GLN A 90 -25.51 -21.37 -6.22
CA GLN A 90 -25.17 -22.78 -6.27
C GLN A 90 -26.10 -23.49 -7.26
N ILE A 91 -25.64 -23.73 -8.50
CA ILE A 91 -26.41 -24.36 -9.57
C ILE A 91 -26.79 -25.79 -9.13
N ASN A 92 -25.79 -26.55 -8.69
CA ASN A 92 -25.94 -27.87 -8.11
C ASN A 92 -24.80 -28.11 -7.08
N GLN A 93 -24.68 -29.33 -6.54
CA GLN A 93 -23.64 -29.65 -5.54
C GLN A 93 -22.20 -29.44 -6.02
N ASN A 94 -21.98 -29.47 -7.34
CA ASN A 94 -20.66 -29.40 -7.96
C ASN A 94 -20.38 -28.10 -8.69
N GLN A 95 -21.38 -27.22 -8.86
CA GLN A 95 -21.25 -26.03 -9.71
C GLN A 95 -21.80 -24.79 -9.02
N SER A 96 -21.04 -23.71 -9.06
CA SER A 96 -21.51 -22.39 -8.65
C SER A 96 -21.11 -21.31 -9.65
N LEU A 97 -21.96 -20.30 -9.76
CA LEU A 97 -21.75 -19.07 -10.53
C LEU A 97 -21.81 -17.90 -9.57
N GLY A 98 -20.83 -17.03 -9.63
CA GLY A 98 -20.78 -15.81 -8.80
C GLY A 98 -20.54 -14.57 -9.64
N GLY A 99 -20.95 -13.42 -9.10
CA GLY A 99 -20.68 -12.12 -9.69
C GLY A 99 -20.51 -11.07 -8.60
N MET A 100 -19.57 -10.15 -8.81
CA MET A 100 -19.27 -9.07 -7.88
C MET A 100 -19.17 -7.74 -8.61
N LEU A 101 -19.71 -6.69 -7.99
CA LEU A 101 -19.46 -5.30 -8.32
C LEU A 101 -18.88 -4.62 -7.08
N ASP A 102 -17.71 -3.98 -7.23
CA ASP A 102 -17.00 -3.22 -6.19
C ASP A 102 -16.73 -1.82 -6.73
N ILE A 103 -17.14 -0.80 -6.00
CA ILE A 103 -16.97 0.61 -6.35
C ILE A 103 -16.26 1.30 -5.20
N SER A 104 -15.21 2.05 -5.50
CA SER A 104 -14.53 2.91 -4.54
C SER A 104 -14.34 4.32 -5.09
N TYR A 105 -14.47 5.29 -4.23
CA TYR A 105 -14.26 6.70 -4.48
C TYR A 105 -13.29 7.26 -3.46
N GLY A 106 -12.33 8.04 -3.93
CA GLY A 106 -11.42 8.83 -3.14
C GLY A 106 -11.45 10.30 -3.55
N LYS A 107 -11.36 11.19 -2.57
CA LYS A 107 -11.09 12.61 -2.78
C LYS A 107 -10.06 13.07 -1.78
N THR A 108 -8.99 13.68 -2.27
CA THR A 108 -7.95 14.30 -1.45
C THR A 108 -7.88 15.79 -1.76
N ILE A 109 -8.13 16.62 -0.76
CA ILE A 109 -7.92 18.06 -0.83
C ILE A 109 -6.66 18.34 -0.01
N LYS A 110 -5.65 18.96 -0.65
CA LYS A 110 -4.40 19.33 -0.01
C LYS A 110 -4.21 20.83 -0.14
N GLU A 111 -4.02 21.50 0.98
CA GLU A 111 -3.62 22.89 1.08
C GLU A 111 -2.20 22.94 1.62
N GLN A 112 -1.28 23.52 0.86
CA GLN A 112 0.13 23.61 1.22
C GLN A 112 0.60 25.04 1.04
N ASN A 113 1.11 25.63 2.11
CA ASN A 113 1.73 26.95 2.10
C ASN A 113 3.21 26.76 2.40
N THR A 114 4.06 27.21 1.49
CA THR A 114 5.51 27.06 1.60
C THR A 114 6.19 28.42 1.51
N HIS A 115 7.05 28.71 2.46
CA HIS A 115 7.97 29.83 2.44
C HIS A 115 9.35 29.29 2.07
N THR A 116 9.89 29.70 0.93
CA THR A 116 11.20 29.30 0.44
C THR A 116 12.18 30.44 0.63
N LEU A 117 13.31 30.16 1.27
CA LEU A 117 14.43 31.06 1.46
C LEU A 117 15.56 30.61 0.55
N TYR A 118 15.99 31.48 -0.36
CA TYR A 118 17.13 31.26 -1.25
C TYR A 118 18.34 32.02 -0.73
N ARG A 119 19.48 31.36 -0.59
CA ARG A 119 20.73 31.96 -0.14
C ARG A 119 21.95 31.27 -0.77
N GLN A 120 23.12 31.91 -0.66
CA GLN A 120 24.37 31.24 -0.92
C GLN A 120 24.65 30.20 0.16
N TYR A 121 25.29 29.11 -0.19
CA TYR A 121 25.64 28.04 0.74
C TYR A 121 26.45 28.59 1.94
N ARG A 122 26.01 28.27 3.15
CA ARG A 122 26.56 28.76 4.44
C ARG A 122 26.34 30.25 4.75
N GLN A 123 25.59 30.97 3.95
CA GLN A 123 25.18 32.32 4.28
C GLN A 123 23.99 32.31 5.25
N THR A 124 23.93 33.28 6.17
CA THR A 124 22.85 33.36 7.16
C THR A 124 21.60 34.04 6.61
N ASP A 125 21.80 35.17 5.94
CA ASP A 125 20.68 35.97 5.41
C ASP A 125 20.25 35.49 4.04
N PRO A 126 18.95 35.43 3.75
CA PRO A 126 18.46 35.05 2.43
C PRO A 126 18.69 36.15 1.40
N ASP A 127 19.14 35.77 0.19
CA ASP A 127 19.25 36.66 -0.96
C ASP A 127 17.88 36.99 -1.53
N SER A 128 16.94 36.06 -1.46
CA SER A 128 15.56 36.23 -1.89
C SER A 128 14.60 35.27 -1.17
N THR A 129 13.32 35.63 -1.18
CA THR A 129 12.27 34.82 -0.58
C THR A 129 11.12 34.62 -1.55
N LEU A 130 10.46 33.48 -1.47
CA LEU A 130 9.29 33.16 -2.28
C LEU A 130 8.22 32.47 -1.44
N TYR A 131 7.03 33.01 -1.44
CA TYR A 131 5.85 32.35 -0.91
C TYR A 131 5.14 31.57 -2.01
N THR A 132 4.76 30.32 -1.72
CA THR A 132 3.92 29.53 -2.62
C THR A 132 2.74 28.95 -1.89
N GLN A 133 1.58 29.01 -2.54
CA GLN A 133 0.36 28.34 -2.12
C GLN A 133 -0.02 27.31 -3.16
N ASN A 134 -0.10 26.05 -2.73
CA ASN A 134 -0.46 24.92 -3.56
C ASN A 134 -1.75 24.31 -3.03
N ASN A 135 -2.81 24.33 -3.83
CA ASN A 135 -4.13 23.83 -3.49
C ASN A 135 -4.48 22.67 -4.44
N GLN A 136 -4.29 21.45 -3.98
CA GLN A 136 -4.53 20.26 -4.79
C GLN A 136 -5.93 19.69 -4.51
N ASP A 137 -6.69 19.39 -5.56
CA ASP A 137 -7.93 18.60 -5.53
C ASP A 137 -7.73 17.35 -6.40
N ASN A 138 -7.61 16.19 -5.74
CA ASN A 138 -7.45 14.90 -6.40
C ASN A 138 -8.70 14.06 -6.17
N LYS A 139 -9.27 13.51 -7.25
CA LYS A 139 -10.44 12.63 -7.23
C LYS A 139 -10.10 11.34 -7.96
N ASP A 140 -10.48 10.23 -7.38
CA ASP A 140 -10.29 8.91 -7.98
C ASP A 140 -11.56 8.05 -7.85
N TRP A 141 -11.87 7.32 -8.92
CA TRP A 141 -12.91 6.31 -8.96
C TRP A 141 -12.30 5.00 -9.44
N ILE A 142 -12.64 3.91 -8.76
CA ILE A 142 -12.29 2.57 -9.20
C ILE A 142 -13.54 1.70 -9.16
N ILE A 143 -13.86 1.10 -10.30
CA ILE A 143 -14.96 0.15 -10.45
C ILE A 143 -14.35 -1.20 -10.82
N THR A 144 -14.78 -2.26 -10.15
CA THR A 144 -14.38 -3.63 -10.47
C THR A 144 -15.61 -4.50 -10.61
N ALA A 145 -15.79 -5.09 -11.76
CA ALA A 145 -16.80 -6.12 -11.99
C ALA A 145 -16.11 -7.47 -12.14
N ASN A 146 -16.65 -8.51 -11.52
CA ASN A 146 -16.15 -9.88 -11.59
C ASN A 146 -17.29 -10.83 -11.95
N LEU A 147 -16.99 -11.79 -12.82
CA LEU A 147 -17.79 -12.98 -13.04
C LEU A 147 -16.92 -14.20 -12.76
N ASN A 148 -17.43 -15.14 -11.97
CA ASN A 148 -16.66 -16.32 -11.61
C ASN A 148 -17.50 -17.59 -11.67
N TYR A 149 -16.86 -18.67 -12.11
CA TYR A 149 -17.44 -20.00 -12.20
C TYR A 149 -16.55 -21.00 -11.47
N ARG A 150 -17.17 -21.89 -10.71
CA ARG A 150 -16.49 -22.97 -9.98
C ARG A 150 -17.16 -24.29 -10.33
N LEU A 151 -16.34 -25.27 -10.71
CA LEU A 151 -16.78 -26.62 -11.06
C LEU A 151 -15.92 -27.64 -10.31
N GLN A 152 -16.58 -28.53 -9.59
CA GLN A 152 -15.98 -29.74 -9.07
C GLN A 152 -16.29 -30.90 -10.04
N THR A 153 -15.30 -31.32 -10.84
CA THR A 153 -15.50 -32.30 -11.92
C THR A 153 -15.82 -33.69 -11.39
N ASN A 154 -15.26 -34.03 -10.23
CA ASN A 154 -15.49 -35.26 -9.47
C ASN A 154 -14.92 -35.05 -8.05
N LYS A 155 -14.74 -36.12 -7.27
CA LYS A 155 -14.09 -36.02 -5.95
C LYS A 155 -12.64 -35.53 -6.00
N LYS A 156 -12.01 -35.48 -7.19
CA LYS A 156 -10.58 -35.23 -7.36
C LYS A 156 -10.24 -33.94 -8.09
N GLY A 157 -11.13 -33.40 -8.91
CA GLY A 157 -10.85 -32.26 -9.77
C GLY A 157 -11.68 -31.03 -9.41
N LYS A 158 -11.06 -29.83 -9.46
CA LYS A 158 -11.73 -28.53 -9.30
C LYS A 158 -11.25 -27.56 -10.38
N LEU A 159 -12.19 -26.96 -11.09
CA LEU A 159 -11.93 -25.89 -12.05
C LEU A 159 -12.46 -24.57 -11.49
N ALA A 160 -11.67 -23.53 -11.58
CA ALA A 160 -12.04 -22.16 -11.26
C ALA A 160 -11.76 -21.26 -12.47
N VAL A 161 -12.73 -20.47 -12.86
CA VAL A 161 -12.61 -19.46 -13.91
C VAL A 161 -13.08 -18.12 -13.34
N ASP A 162 -12.27 -17.10 -13.51
CA ASP A 162 -12.55 -15.72 -13.11
C ASP A 162 -12.31 -14.81 -14.30
N VAL A 163 -13.22 -13.87 -14.53
CA VAL A 163 -13.06 -12.78 -15.51
C VAL A 163 -13.42 -11.49 -14.79
N ASP A 164 -12.52 -10.51 -14.85
CA ASP A 164 -12.76 -9.20 -14.23
C ASP A 164 -12.57 -8.07 -15.24
N TYR A 165 -13.29 -7.01 -15.01
CA TYR A 165 -13.10 -5.70 -15.58
C TYR A 165 -12.78 -4.70 -14.47
N VAL A 166 -11.72 -3.93 -14.64
CA VAL A 166 -11.33 -2.84 -13.74
C VAL A 166 -11.31 -1.56 -14.55
N HIS A 167 -12.06 -0.57 -14.11
CA HIS A 167 -12.04 0.79 -14.62
C HIS A 167 -11.60 1.74 -13.50
N ALA A 168 -10.66 2.64 -13.81
CA ALA A 168 -10.20 3.65 -12.88
C ALA A 168 -10.06 4.99 -13.58
N ASP A 169 -10.65 6.03 -12.99
CA ASP A 169 -10.47 7.43 -13.39
C ASP A 169 -9.84 8.21 -12.26
N LYS A 170 -8.82 8.99 -12.57
CA LYS A 170 -8.17 9.93 -11.66
C LYS A 170 -8.11 11.31 -12.30
N ASN A 171 -8.56 12.29 -11.56
CA ASN A 171 -8.45 13.69 -11.92
C ASN A 171 -7.72 14.42 -10.81
N ASN A 172 -6.63 15.08 -11.14
CA ASN A 172 -5.83 15.86 -10.21
C ASN A 172 -5.68 17.29 -10.75
N GLN A 173 -6.10 18.26 -9.96
CA GLN A 173 -5.99 19.67 -10.24
C GLN A 173 -5.12 20.31 -9.16
N MET A 174 -4.07 21.02 -9.56
CA MET A 174 -3.13 21.63 -8.64
C MET A 174 -2.72 23.03 -9.12
N PRO A 175 -3.48 24.08 -8.78
CA PRO A 175 -3.04 25.47 -8.93
C PRO A 175 -1.92 25.77 -7.94
N ILE A 176 -0.86 26.42 -8.41
CA ILE A 176 0.28 26.88 -7.62
C ILE A 176 0.40 28.39 -7.79
N SER A 177 0.14 29.12 -6.72
CA SER A 177 0.25 30.58 -6.67
C SER A 177 1.60 30.98 -6.10
N TYR A 178 2.28 31.90 -6.76
CA TYR A 178 3.58 32.45 -6.36
C TYR A 178 3.42 33.87 -5.90
N PHE A 179 4.01 34.21 -4.75
CA PHE A 179 3.97 35.56 -4.17
C PHE A 179 5.39 36.00 -3.83
N ARG A 180 5.79 37.18 -4.30
CA ARG A 180 7.04 37.81 -3.91
C ARG A 180 6.77 38.85 -2.84
N ASN A 181 7.67 39.01 -1.88
CA ASN A 181 7.64 40.05 -0.86
C ASN A 181 6.32 40.17 -0.06
N GLU A 182 5.73 39.01 0.35
CA GLU A 182 4.52 38.96 1.18
C GLU A 182 3.28 39.66 0.60
N ASN A 183 3.20 39.81 -0.72
CA ASN A 183 2.04 40.36 -1.38
C ASN A 183 0.78 39.56 -1.12
N THR A 184 -0.38 40.19 -1.09
CA THR A 184 -1.68 39.50 -0.94
C THR A 184 -2.24 38.97 -2.25
N VAL A 185 -1.73 39.48 -3.39
CA VAL A 185 -2.11 39.07 -4.75
C VAL A 185 -0.95 38.26 -5.34
N PRO A 186 -1.19 37.08 -5.91
CA PRO A 186 -0.13 36.31 -6.54
C PRO A 186 0.46 37.04 -7.75
N ASP A 187 1.79 37.01 -7.85
CA ASP A 187 2.50 37.54 -9.02
C ASP A 187 2.31 36.63 -10.23
N GLN A 188 2.17 35.33 -9.98
CA GLN A 188 1.99 34.31 -11.02
C GLN A 188 1.22 33.12 -10.48
N ILE A 189 0.37 32.54 -11.32
CA ILE A 189 -0.35 31.30 -11.02
C ILE A 189 -0.04 30.28 -12.12
N TYR A 190 0.41 29.10 -11.72
CA TYR A 190 0.53 27.95 -12.60
C TYR A 190 -0.53 26.92 -12.27
N GLN A 191 -0.92 26.14 -13.28
CA GLN A 191 -1.85 25.04 -13.13
C GLN A 191 -1.20 23.75 -13.60
N GLN A 192 -1.27 22.71 -12.77
CA GLN A 192 -1.00 21.33 -13.17
C GLN A 192 -2.34 20.58 -13.18
N LEU A 193 -2.67 19.99 -14.31
CA LEU A 193 -3.85 19.14 -14.48
C LEU A 193 -3.40 17.75 -14.91
N THR A 194 -3.95 16.73 -14.29
CA THR A 194 -3.72 15.33 -14.71
C THR A 194 -5.06 14.64 -14.80
N ASP A 195 -5.37 14.11 -15.98
CA ASP A 195 -6.50 13.23 -16.22
C ASP A 195 -5.96 11.85 -16.62
N GLU A 196 -6.25 10.86 -15.83
CA GLU A 196 -5.80 9.48 -16.06
C GLU A 196 -6.99 8.55 -16.08
N THR A 197 -7.16 7.82 -17.18
CA THR A 197 -8.18 6.77 -17.31
C THR A 197 -7.49 5.44 -17.58
N THR A 198 -7.84 4.41 -16.83
CA THR A 198 -7.32 3.05 -17.01
C THR A 198 -8.44 2.05 -17.13
N ASN A 199 -8.35 1.19 -18.14
CA ASN A 199 -9.20 0.03 -18.33
C ASN A 199 -8.35 -1.24 -18.25
N SER A 200 -8.80 -2.25 -17.52
CA SER A 200 -8.12 -3.55 -17.47
C SER A 200 -9.11 -4.71 -17.55
N TYR A 201 -8.83 -5.65 -18.42
CA TYR A 201 -9.56 -6.90 -18.59
C TYR A 201 -8.67 -8.02 -18.10
N THR A 202 -9.11 -8.76 -17.09
CA THR A 202 -8.30 -9.82 -16.49
C THR A 202 -8.99 -11.17 -16.57
N THR A 203 -8.21 -12.23 -16.71
CA THR A 203 -8.71 -13.60 -16.74
C THR A 203 -7.80 -14.48 -15.90
N LYS A 204 -8.42 -15.36 -15.12
CA LYS A 204 -7.73 -16.43 -14.39
C LYS A 204 -8.46 -17.74 -14.60
N ILE A 205 -7.72 -18.75 -15.04
CA ILE A 205 -8.20 -20.12 -15.15
C ILE A 205 -7.28 -20.98 -14.31
N GLU A 206 -7.86 -21.76 -13.40
CA GLU A 206 -7.11 -22.61 -12.49
C GLU A 206 -7.77 -23.99 -12.39
N TYR A 207 -6.99 -25.03 -12.55
CA TYR A 207 -7.40 -26.40 -12.36
C TYR A 207 -6.57 -27.06 -11.25
N GLU A 208 -7.25 -27.65 -10.28
CA GLU A 208 -6.67 -28.41 -9.19
C GLU A 208 -7.05 -29.88 -9.34
N HIS A 209 -6.05 -30.78 -9.29
CA HIS A 209 -6.26 -32.22 -9.32
C HIS A 209 -5.61 -32.91 -8.11
N THR A 210 -6.41 -33.67 -7.39
CA THR A 210 -5.97 -34.51 -6.27
C THR A 210 -5.80 -35.95 -6.76
N PHE A 211 -4.57 -36.35 -7.08
CA PHE A 211 -4.26 -37.72 -7.53
C PHE A 211 -4.53 -38.72 -6.41
N THR A 212 -4.00 -38.41 -5.22
CA THR A 212 -4.21 -39.14 -3.98
C THR A 212 -4.35 -38.14 -2.83
N PRO A 213 -4.80 -38.51 -1.64
CA PRO A 213 -4.81 -37.59 -0.50
C PRO A 213 -3.44 -36.96 -0.18
N MET A 214 -2.35 -37.58 -0.67
CA MET A 214 -0.98 -37.15 -0.44
C MET A 214 -0.39 -36.34 -1.62
N ASN A 215 -1.02 -36.36 -2.80
CA ASN A 215 -0.47 -35.74 -4.02
C ASN A 215 -1.52 -34.88 -4.70
N LYS A 216 -1.19 -33.62 -4.89
CA LYS A 216 -2.06 -32.61 -5.48
C LYS A 216 -1.30 -31.73 -6.46
N LEU A 217 -1.84 -31.55 -7.64
CA LEU A 217 -1.36 -30.61 -8.64
C LEU A 217 -2.39 -29.48 -8.83
N LYS A 218 -1.90 -28.27 -8.84
CA LYS A 218 -2.64 -27.07 -9.17
C LYS A 218 -1.94 -26.39 -10.33
N ALA A 219 -2.62 -26.16 -11.44
CA ALA A 219 -2.08 -25.48 -12.62
C ALA A 219 -3.07 -24.44 -13.11
N GLY A 220 -2.57 -23.38 -13.69
CA GLY A 220 -3.43 -22.32 -14.19
C GLY A 220 -2.68 -21.30 -15.03
N VAL A 221 -3.45 -20.33 -15.51
CA VAL A 221 -2.95 -19.16 -16.21
C VAL A 221 -3.67 -17.92 -15.69
N GLU A 222 -2.91 -16.87 -15.46
CA GLU A 222 -3.40 -15.52 -15.17
C GLU A 222 -3.00 -14.61 -16.32
N SER A 223 -3.89 -13.72 -16.75
CA SER A 223 -3.61 -12.75 -17.79
C SER A 223 -4.36 -11.45 -17.55
N TYR A 224 -3.80 -10.35 -18.06
CA TYR A 224 -4.52 -9.08 -18.19
C TYR A 224 -4.11 -8.34 -19.46
N LEU A 225 -5.07 -7.60 -20.00
CA LEU A 225 -4.89 -6.48 -20.91
C LEU A 225 -5.17 -5.21 -20.11
N LEU A 226 -4.26 -4.24 -20.14
CA LEU A 226 -4.43 -2.95 -19.49
C LEU A 226 -4.17 -1.85 -20.52
N GLU A 227 -5.08 -0.89 -20.58
CA GLU A 227 -4.98 0.33 -21.37
C GLU A 227 -5.05 1.53 -20.42
N ASN A 228 -4.03 2.39 -20.48
CA ASN A 228 -3.95 3.59 -19.67
C ASN A 228 -3.74 4.79 -20.58
N TYR A 229 -4.55 5.81 -20.37
CA TYR A 229 -4.46 7.13 -20.97
C TYR A 229 -4.14 8.12 -19.87
N ASN A 230 -3.04 8.86 -19.99
CA ASN A 230 -2.62 9.86 -19.02
C ASN A 230 -2.31 11.17 -19.73
N ASN A 231 -3.17 12.16 -19.52
CA ASN A 231 -3.03 13.51 -20.05
C ASN A 231 -2.58 14.46 -18.95
N PHE A 232 -1.39 15.04 -19.09
CA PHE A 232 -0.81 16.00 -18.18
C PHE A 232 -0.69 17.35 -18.87
N GLN A 233 -1.28 18.39 -18.28
CA GLN A 233 -1.22 19.76 -18.73
C GLN A 233 -0.55 20.62 -17.66
N TYR A 234 0.45 21.39 -18.07
CA TYR A 234 1.11 22.39 -17.28
C TYR A 234 1.01 23.73 -17.99
N GLY A 235 0.63 24.79 -17.28
CA GLY A 235 0.51 26.10 -17.89
C GLY A 235 0.36 27.22 -16.89
N SER A 236 0.54 28.45 -17.32
CA SER A 236 0.25 29.66 -16.54
C SER A 236 -1.20 30.06 -16.69
N ILE A 237 -1.80 30.65 -15.64
CA ILE A 237 -3.14 31.23 -15.68
C ILE A 237 -2.99 32.73 -15.95
N PHE A 238 -3.58 33.18 -17.05
CA PHE A 238 -3.68 34.59 -17.39
C PHE A 238 -5.11 34.92 -17.83
N ASN A 239 -5.72 35.96 -17.26
CA ASN A 239 -7.12 36.33 -17.49
C ASN A 239 -8.13 35.19 -17.35
N ASN A 240 -7.93 34.30 -16.35
CA ASN A 240 -8.73 33.09 -16.12
C ASN A 240 -8.64 31.99 -17.22
N GLU A 241 -7.70 32.11 -18.14
CA GLU A 241 -7.41 31.09 -19.15
C GLU A 241 -6.08 30.42 -18.87
N ILE A 242 -5.98 29.13 -19.14
CA ILE A 242 -4.74 28.37 -19.00
C ILE A 242 -3.96 28.49 -20.32
N ILE A 243 -2.78 29.10 -20.24
CA ILE A 243 -1.81 29.12 -21.34
C ILE A 243 -0.88 27.92 -21.15
N ASN A 244 -1.15 26.86 -21.91
CA ASN A 244 -0.38 25.62 -21.81
C ASN A 244 1.08 25.81 -22.25
N ASP A 245 2.00 25.29 -21.42
CA ASP A 245 3.39 25.08 -21.78
C ASP A 245 3.48 23.75 -22.54
N THR A 246 3.73 23.82 -23.85
CA THR A 246 3.80 22.64 -24.72
C THR A 246 5.05 21.77 -24.51
N GLN A 247 6.07 22.30 -23.83
CA GLN A 247 7.28 21.53 -23.49
C GLN A 247 7.10 20.72 -22.20
N LEU A 248 6.26 21.21 -21.28
CA LEU A 248 5.97 20.55 -20.00
C LEU A 248 4.67 19.76 -20.03
N SER A 249 3.75 20.06 -20.95
CA SER A 249 2.51 19.32 -21.14
C SER A 249 2.72 18.12 -22.04
N ASN A 250 2.10 16.98 -21.71
CA ASN A 250 2.24 15.74 -22.49
C ASN A 250 1.05 14.81 -22.28
N CYS A 251 0.82 13.96 -23.27
CA CYS A 251 -0.08 12.83 -23.14
C CYS A 251 0.71 11.54 -23.34
N PHE A 252 0.49 10.56 -22.48
CA PHE A 252 1.18 9.28 -22.51
C PHE A 252 0.16 8.13 -22.51
N ASP A 253 0.03 7.45 -23.64
CA ASP A 253 -0.80 6.27 -23.80
C ASP A 253 0.04 5.02 -23.56
N THR A 254 -0.49 4.08 -22.79
CA THR A 254 0.19 2.83 -22.47
C THR A 254 -0.76 1.64 -22.63
N LYS A 255 -0.30 0.60 -23.33
CA LYS A 255 -0.96 -0.70 -23.42
C LYS A 255 -0.05 -1.78 -22.87
N GLU A 256 -0.59 -2.65 -22.00
CA GLU A 256 0.12 -3.78 -21.42
C GLU A 256 -0.61 -5.09 -21.66
N TYR A 257 0.13 -6.10 -22.10
CA TYR A 257 -0.32 -7.48 -22.23
C TYR A 257 0.50 -8.33 -21.28
N TYR A 258 -0.16 -8.94 -20.33
CA TYR A 258 0.47 -9.80 -19.35
C TYR A 258 -0.13 -11.20 -19.38
N ILE A 259 0.75 -12.20 -19.34
CA ILE A 259 0.35 -13.60 -19.22
C ILE A 259 1.31 -14.33 -18.28
N ALA A 260 0.74 -15.15 -17.40
CA ALA A 260 1.51 -15.90 -16.41
C ALA A 260 0.94 -17.31 -16.20
N PRO A 261 1.37 -18.30 -16.97
CA PRO A 261 1.11 -19.70 -16.67
C PRO A 261 1.88 -20.12 -15.41
N TYR A 262 1.25 -20.99 -14.60
CA TYR A 262 1.86 -21.53 -13.39
C TYR A 262 1.42 -22.96 -13.09
N ALA A 263 2.28 -23.67 -12.36
CA ALA A 263 1.95 -24.97 -11.81
C ALA A 263 2.55 -25.10 -10.39
N THR A 264 1.81 -25.75 -9.50
CA THR A 264 2.24 -26.02 -8.12
C THR A 264 1.92 -27.46 -7.76
N TYR A 265 2.90 -28.20 -7.31
CA TYR A 265 2.75 -29.58 -6.87
C TYR A 265 2.97 -29.68 -5.37
N THR A 266 1.99 -30.24 -4.67
CA THR A 266 2.04 -30.51 -3.22
C THR A 266 2.16 -32.00 -2.99
N ARG A 267 3.15 -32.40 -2.18
CA ARG A 267 3.33 -33.77 -1.73
C ARG A 267 3.37 -33.84 -0.20
N ILE A 268 2.50 -34.64 0.36
CA ILE A 268 2.50 -35.04 1.76
C ILE A 268 3.26 -36.38 1.81
N TRP A 269 4.48 -36.37 2.33
CA TRP A 269 5.33 -37.58 2.42
C TRP A 269 4.86 -38.49 3.56
N ASN A 270 4.50 -37.85 4.66
CA ASN A 270 3.90 -38.44 5.85
C ASN A 270 3.20 -37.33 6.65
N PRO A 271 2.49 -37.63 7.77
CA PRO A 271 1.81 -36.64 8.59
C PRO A 271 2.70 -35.50 9.12
N GLN A 272 4.01 -35.73 9.16
CA GLN A 272 4.98 -34.77 9.69
C GLN A 272 5.67 -33.92 8.59
N PHE A 273 5.68 -34.37 7.33
CA PHE A 273 6.52 -33.81 6.30
C PHE A 273 5.75 -33.52 5.01
N ILE A 274 5.76 -32.23 4.60
CA ILE A 274 5.04 -31.74 3.42
C ILE A 274 6.02 -30.93 2.58
N SER A 275 6.02 -31.14 1.26
CA SER A 275 6.72 -30.30 0.30
C SER A 275 5.77 -29.70 -0.74
N ILE A 276 6.04 -28.45 -1.13
CA ILE A 276 5.33 -27.73 -2.20
C ILE A 276 6.38 -27.17 -3.13
N VAL A 277 6.26 -27.46 -4.41
CA VAL A 277 7.13 -26.95 -5.48
C VAL A 277 6.23 -26.24 -6.50
N GLY A 278 6.58 -25.03 -6.87
CA GLY A 278 5.83 -24.25 -7.84
C GLY A 278 6.75 -23.53 -8.81
N ILE A 279 6.24 -23.31 -10.01
CA ILE A 279 6.84 -22.45 -11.03
C ILE A 279 5.74 -21.58 -11.62
N ARG A 280 6.03 -20.31 -11.78
CA ARG A 280 5.24 -19.33 -12.50
C ARG A 280 6.15 -18.65 -13.52
N THR A 281 5.70 -18.48 -14.74
CA THR A 281 6.44 -17.75 -15.76
C THR A 281 5.66 -16.49 -16.08
N GLU A 282 6.26 -15.34 -15.91
CA GLU A 282 5.63 -14.05 -16.18
C GLU A 282 6.18 -13.44 -17.46
N VAL A 283 5.29 -13.09 -18.37
CA VAL A 283 5.60 -12.39 -19.63
C VAL A 283 4.79 -11.11 -19.66
N LEU A 284 5.48 -9.98 -19.87
CA LEU A 284 4.88 -8.66 -20.00
C LEU A 284 5.37 -8.01 -21.30
N TYR A 285 4.42 -7.55 -22.11
CA TYR A 285 4.64 -6.66 -23.25
C TYR A 285 3.98 -5.34 -22.93
N GLN A 286 4.74 -4.26 -22.98
CA GLN A 286 4.23 -2.90 -22.81
C GLN A 286 4.62 -2.08 -24.03
N HIS A 287 3.65 -1.33 -24.54
CA HIS A 287 3.83 -0.33 -25.58
C HIS A 287 3.30 1.00 -25.07
N GLY A 288 4.12 2.05 -25.10
CA GLY A 288 3.76 3.40 -24.72
C GLY A 288 4.08 4.40 -25.83
N ILE A 289 3.29 5.48 -25.92
CA ILE A 289 3.50 6.58 -26.87
C ILE A 289 3.44 7.89 -26.09
N GLN A 290 4.52 8.66 -26.16
CA GLN A 290 4.57 10.05 -25.72
C GLN A 290 4.14 10.98 -26.89
N HIS A 291 2.97 11.56 -26.81
CA HIS A 291 2.43 12.37 -27.92
C HIS A 291 3.20 13.67 -28.16
N ALA A 292 3.75 14.31 -27.12
CA ALA A 292 4.51 15.57 -27.26
C ALA A 292 5.83 15.39 -28.00
N THR A 293 6.51 14.24 -27.82
CA THR A 293 7.83 13.96 -28.44
C THR A 293 7.75 12.98 -29.60
N GLY A 294 6.62 12.26 -29.75
CA GLY A 294 6.49 11.13 -30.66
C GLY A 294 7.30 9.90 -30.27
N GLU A 295 7.83 9.87 -29.03
CA GLU A 295 8.66 8.76 -28.55
C GLU A 295 7.82 7.53 -28.27
N HIS A 296 8.28 6.36 -28.75
CA HIS A 296 7.71 5.06 -28.46
C HIS A 296 8.51 4.33 -27.40
N VAL A 297 7.85 3.97 -26.31
CA VAL A 297 8.43 3.19 -25.22
C VAL A 297 7.97 1.74 -25.32
N ASN A 298 8.87 0.84 -25.68
CA ASN A 298 8.58 -0.58 -25.77
C ASN A 298 9.33 -1.35 -24.69
N ARG A 299 8.60 -2.19 -23.94
CA ARG A 299 9.17 -3.06 -22.92
C ARG A 299 8.71 -4.48 -23.14
N HIS A 300 9.67 -5.39 -23.06
CA HIS A 300 9.42 -6.82 -23.08
C HIS A 300 10.15 -7.45 -21.90
N GLU A 301 9.41 -8.12 -21.04
CA GLU A 301 9.96 -8.72 -19.83
C GLU A 301 9.53 -10.19 -19.72
N PHE A 302 10.50 -11.03 -19.41
CA PHE A 302 10.31 -12.45 -19.14
C PHE A 302 10.92 -12.77 -17.78
N ALA A 303 10.16 -13.41 -16.90
CA ALA A 303 10.66 -13.78 -15.57
C ALA A 303 10.14 -15.17 -15.14
N PRO A 304 11.04 -16.13 -14.90
CA PRO A 304 10.68 -17.35 -14.17
C PRO A 304 10.64 -17.03 -12.67
N VAL A 305 9.55 -17.43 -12.01
CA VAL A 305 9.26 -17.17 -10.60
C VAL A 305 9.06 -18.50 -9.88
N PRO A 306 10.14 -19.23 -9.52
CA PRO A 306 10.05 -20.47 -8.79
C PRO A 306 9.67 -20.25 -7.32
N THR A 307 8.98 -21.22 -6.75
CA THR A 307 8.64 -21.28 -5.33
C THR A 307 8.91 -22.69 -4.78
N PHE A 308 9.36 -22.74 -3.54
CA PHE A 308 9.57 -24.00 -2.83
C PHE A 308 9.20 -23.83 -1.37
N THR A 309 8.46 -24.78 -0.80
CA THR A 309 8.15 -24.80 0.63
C THR A 309 8.34 -26.21 1.18
N LEU A 310 8.96 -26.29 2.34
CA LEU A 310 9.19 -27.51 3.09
C LEU A 310 8.69 -27.31 4.51
N ALA A 311 7.71 -28.09 4.94
CA ALA A 311 7.18 -28.04 6.29
C ALA A 311 7.44 -29.37 7.02
N TYR A 312 8.04 -29.26 8.21
CA TYR A 312 8.30 -30.38 9.08
C TYR A 312 7.66 -30.15 10.45
N THR A 313 6.74 -31.03 10.84
CA THR A 313 5.98 -30.96 12.09
C THR A 313 6.15 -32.27 12.85
N PRO A 314 7.27 -32.47 13.58
CA PRO A 314 7.58 -33.72 14.27
C PRO A 314 6.52 -34.08 15.31
N ASN A 315 5.92 -33.10 15.95
CA ASN A 315 4.84 -33.25 16.92
C ASN A 315 4.01 -31.96 17.04
N LYS A 316 2.99 -31.95 17.88
CA LYS A 316 2.06 -30.82 18.07
C LYS A 316 2.71 -29.55 18.63
N SER A 317 3.90 -29.65 19.19
CA SER A 317 4.62 -28.54 19.84
C SER A 317 5.68 -27.90 18.94
N HIS A 318 6.13 -28.57 17.88
CA HIS A 318 7.23 -28.14 17.04
C HIS A 318 6.83 -28.13 15.57
N GLN A 319 7.07 -27.02 14.90
CA GLN A 319 6.93 -26.91 13.46
C GLN A 319 8.11 -26.10 12.90
N LEU A 320 8.73 -26.61 11.85
CA LEU A 320 9.77 -25.93 11.08
C LEU A 320 9.30 -25.81 9.64
N VAL A 321 9.35 -24.59 9.09
CA VAL A 321 8.99 -24.31 7.71
C VAL A 321 10.13 -23.56 7.05
N TYR A 322 10.64 -24.10 5.95
CA TYR A 322 11.51 -23.37 5.03
C TYR A 322 10.72 -23.02 3.77
N ALA A 323 10.82 -21.77 3.32
CA ALA A 323 10.22 -21.32 2.07
C ALA A 323 11.22 -20.51 1.26
N LEU A 324 11.31 -20.84 -0.03
CA LEU A 324 11.92 -20.00 -1.07
C LEU A 324 10.80 -19.43 -1.92
N THR A 325 10.71 -18.10 -1.98
CA THR A 325 9.74 -17.40 -2.81
C THR A 325 10.48 -16.41 -3.68
N THR A 326 10.20 -16.41 -4.96
CA THR A 326 10.68 -15.40 -5.89
C THR A 326 9.53 -14.44 -6.22
N LYS A 327 9.82 -13.17 -6.34
CA LYS A 327 8.82 -12.16 -6.70
C LYS A 327 9.43 -11.15 -7.68
N LYS A 328 8.69 -10.85 -8.75
CA LYS A 328 9.01 -9.73 -9.65
C LYS A 328 8.34 -8.47 -9.11
N LEU A 329 9.10 -7.39 -8.97
CA LEU A 329 8.60 -6.07 -8.57
C LEU A 329 8.34 -5.23 -9.81
N THR A 330 7.14 -5.32 -10.36
CA THR A 330 6.76 -4.52 -11.53
C THR A 330 6.49 -3.07 -11.09
N PRO A 331 7.22 -2.05 -11.63
CA PRO A 331 6.94 -0.65 -11.32
C PRO A 331 5.50 -0.29 -11.65
N SER A 332 4.87 0.57 -10.85
CA SER A 332 3.52 1.09 -11.13
C SER A 332 3.52 2.05 -12.33
N LEU A 333 2.36 2.34 -12.92
CA LEU A 333 2.27 3.30 -14.04
C LEU A 333 2.79 4.70 -13.64
N PRO A 334 2.48 5.27 -12.46
CA PRO A 334 3.08 6.52 -12.02
C PRO A 334 4.61 6.50 -11.94
N GLN A 335 5.22 5.36 -11.57
CA GLN A 335 6.69 5.20 -11.52
C GLN A 335 7.35 5.08 -12.91
N LEU A 336 6.56 4.98 -13.95
CA LEU A 336 7.01 4.97 -15.35
C LEU A 336 6.67 6.27 -16.08
N ASN A 337 6.00 7.21 -15.41
CA ASN A 337 5.54 8.45 -16.01
C ASN A 337 6.72 9.42 -16.23
N PRO A 338 7.05 9.80 -17.48
CA PRO A 338 8.19 10.68 -17.77
C PRO A 338 7.90 12.17 -17.55
N PHE A 339 6.67 12.53 -17.14
CA PHE A 339 6.27 13.93 -16.96
C PHE A 339 7.02 14.58 -15.80
N ARG A 340 7.27 15.89 -15.93
CA ARG A 340 7.86 16.69 -14.86
C ARG A 340 6.75 17.27 -14.00
N TYR A 341 6.58 16.72 -12.82
CA TYR A 341 5.59 17.11 -11.83
C TYR A 341 6.24 17.92 -10.70
N TYR A 342 5.95 19.22 -10.63
CA TYR A 342 6.52 20.10 -9.60
C TYR A 342 5.78 19.94 -8.28
N ILE A 343 6.53 19.67 -7.19
CA ILE A 343 6.04 19.63 -5.82
C ILE A 343 6.38 20.91 -5.04
N SER A 344 7.39 21.63 -5.49
CA SER A 344 7.78 22.97 -5.05
C SER A 344 8.43 23.72 -6.22
N PRO A 345 8.76 25.01 -6.09
CA PRO A 345 9.39 25.78 -7.15
C PRO A 345 10.70 25.19 -7.69
N THR A 346 11.44 24.51 -6.82
CA THR A 346 12.78 23.96 -7.15
C THR A 346 12.86 22.44 -7.06
N VAL A 347 11.77 21.75 -6.70
CA VAL A 347 11.75 20.30 -6.55
C VAL A 347 10.66 19.69 -7.42
N TYR A 348 11.04 18.72 -8.26
CA TYR A 348 10.10 18.03 -9.13
C TYR A 348 10.35 16.52 -9.17
N ILE A 349 9.29 15.77 -9.44
CA ILE A 349 9.33 14.35 -9.75
C ILE A 349 9.36 14.18 -11.26
N GLN A 350 10.26 13.36 -11.77
CA GLN A 350 10.28 12.94 -13.17
C GLN A 350 10.85 11.53 -13.25
N GLN A 351 10.00 10.59 -13.62
CA GLN A 351 10.35 9.17 -13.63
C GLN A 351 10.97 8.74 -14.96
N ASP A 352 11.43 7.48 -14.99
CA ASP A 352 12.04 6.87 -16.17
C ASP A 352 11.14 5.74 -16.69
N PRO A 353 10.55 5.88 -17.89
CA PRO A 353 9.66 4.87 -18.46
C PRO A 353 10.36 3.53 -18.76
N TYR A 354 11.70 3.53 -18.80
CA TYR A 354 12.51 2.33 -19.01
C TYR A 354 12.93 1.63 -17.69
N THR A 355 12.39 2.04 -16.55
CA THR A 355 12.67 1.39 -15.25
C THR A 355 12.31 -0.09 -15.30
N LYS A 356 13.30 -0.95 -15.06
CA LYS A 356 13.14 -2.41 -15.10
C LYS A 356 12.39 -2.94 -13.89
N ALA A 357 11.70 -4.05 -14.06
CA ALA A 357 11.09 -4.81 -12.98
C ALA A 357 12.11 -5.80 -12.38
N PRO A 358 12.65 -5.56 -11.19
CA PRO A 358 13.62 -6.47 -10.59
C PRO A 358 12.98 -7.75 -10.08
N LEU A 359 13.78 -8.82 -10.11
CA LEU A 359 13.43 -10.11 -9.49
C LEU A 359 14.10 -10.19 -8.11
N ILE A 360 13.29 -10.39 -7.08
CA ILE A 360 13.77 -10.58 -5.71
C ILE A 360 13.57 -12.02 -5.25
N TRP A 361 14.53 -12.51 -4.48
CA TRP A 361 14.55 -13.83 -3.88
C TRP A 361 14.38 -13.70 -2.37
N ILE A 362 13.41 -14.40 -1.84
CA ILE A 362 13.05 -14.40 -0.42
C ILE A 362 13.20 -15.82 0.10
N GLN A 363 14.15 -16.02 1.00
CA GLN A 363 14.31 -17.26 1.75
C GLN A 363 13.83 -17.05 3.18
N SER A 364 12.95 -17.89 3.64
CA SER A 364 12.34 -17.79 4.97
C SER A 364 12.50 -19.11 5.71
N LEU A 365 13.01 -19.05 6.92
CA LEU A 365 13.03 -20.17 7.86
C LEU A 365 12.22 -19.77 9.08
N GLN A 366 11.13 -20.50 9.35
CA GLN A 366 10.27 -20.26 10.50
C GLN A 366 10.24 -21.47 11.41
N TYR A 367 10.44 -21.24 12.70
CA TYR A 367 10.28 -22.23 13.75
C TYR A 367 9.19 -21.82 14.71
N THR A 368 8.21 -22.67 14.90
CA THR A 368 7.10 -22.47 15.85
C THR A 368 7.20 -23.47 16.99
N LEU A 369 7.25 -22.97 18.23
CA LEU A 369 7.30 -23.76 19.44
C LEU A 369 6.02 -23.58 20.26
N LYS A 370 5.36 -24.70 20.58
CA LYS A 370 4.13 -24.75 21.41
C LYS A 370 3.02 -23.78 20.95
N ARG A 371 3.04 -23.33 19.68
CA ARG A 371 2.16 -22.33 19.10
C ARG A 371 2.26 -20.92 19.73
N HIS A 372 3.06 -20.73 20.76
CA HIS A 372 3.25 -19.48 21.50
C HIS A 372 4.49 -18.71 21.07
N TYR A 373 5.53 -19.41 20.61
CA TYR A 373 6.79 -18.80 20.18
C TYR A 373 6.98 -19.04 18.70
N VAL A 374 7.17 -17.97 17.94
CA VAL A 374 7.45 -18.03 16.50
C VAL A 374 8.74 -17.27 16.23
N PHE A 375 9.76 -17.98 15.75
CA PHE A 375 11.02 -17.40 15.31
C PHE A 375 11.10 -17.51 13.80
N SER A 376 11.40 -16.39 13.14
CA SER A 376 11.53 -16.34 11.69
C SER A 376 12.84 -15.65 11.30
N LEU A 377 13.54 -16.25 10.36
CA LEU A 377 14.72 -15.68 9.73
C LEU A 377 14.42 -15.54 8.24
N ASN A 378 14.42 -14.30 7.72
CA ASN A 378 14.13 -14.02 6.33
C ASN A 378 15.35 -13.36 5.69
N TYR A 379 15.84 -13.93 4.60
CA TYR A 379 16.87 -13.34 3.78
C TYR A 379 16.28 -12.95 2.43
N ILE A 380 16.39 -11.68 2.10
CA ILE A 380 15.86 -11.09 0.87
C ILE A 380 17.03 -10.53 0.07
N THR A 381 17.12 -10.90 -1.21
CA THR A 381 18.15 -10.38 -2.11
C THR A 381 17.60 -10.18 -3.52
N GLY A 382 18.13 -9.20 -4.22
CA GLY A 382 17.78 -8.85 -5.59
C GLY A 382 18.21 -7.42 -5.91
N GLU A 383 17.81 -6.93 -7.07
CA GLU A 383 17.90 -5.51 -7.37
C GLU A 383 16.82 -4.74 -6.62
N GLY A 384 17.13 -3.54 -6.10
CA GLY A 384 16.19 -2.69 -5.40
C GLY A 384 15.54 -1.66 -6.31
N ILE A 385 14.27 -1.34 -6.07
CA ILE A 385 13.66 -0.11 -6.58
C ILE A 385 13.88 0.95 -5.51
N ASN A 386 14.58 2.01 -5.85
CA ASN A 386 14.94 3.08 -4.92
C ASN A 386 14.56 4.43 -5.50
N SER A 387 14.13 5.33 -4.62
CA SER A 387 13.90 6.74 -4.94
C SER A 387 15.14 7.55 -4.61
N PHE A 388 15.55 8.42 -5.52
CA PHE A 388 16.75 9.25 -5.40
C PHE A 388 16.38 10.72 -5.51
N ARG A 389 17.06 11.54 -4.70
CA ARG A 389 17.12 12.98 -4.86
C ARG A 389 18.39 13.32 -5.60
N MET A 390 18.27 13.92 -6.77
CA MET A 390 19.39 14.29 -7.63
C MET A 390 19.42 15.81 -7.77
N PRO A 391 20.54 16.48 -7.43
CA PRO A 391 20.72 17.88 -7.74
C PRO A 391 20.78 18.07 -9.26
N VAL A 392 20.19 19.16 -9.72
CA VAL A 392 20.20 19.61 -11.10
C VAL A 392 20.71 21.04 -11.12
N GLU A 393 21.46 21.41 -12.14
CA GLU A 393 22.01 22.75 -12.32
C GLU A 393 20.97 23.86 -12.07
N GLY A 394 21.37 24.93 -11.41
CA GLY A 394 20.50 26.06 -11.08
C GLY A 394 19.70 25.90 -9.78
N GLY A 395 20.12 25.00 -8.88
CA GLY A 395 19.50 24.82 -7.56
C GLY A 395 18.17 24.08 -7.61
N TYR A 396 18.00 23.17 -8.56
CA TYR A 396 16.84 22.28 -8.65
C TYR A 396 17.16 20.89 -8.10
N THR A 397 16.15 20.22 -7.59
CA THR A 397 16.21 18.80 -7.21
C THR A 397 15.20 17.98 -8.01
N ARG A 398 15.69 16.97 -8.71
CA ARG A 398 14.86 15.94 -9.35
C ARG A 398 14.71 14.74 -8.41
N ILE A 399 13.48 14.29 -8.21
CA ILE A 399 13.19 13.01 -7.55
C ILE A 399 12.88 11.99 -8.64
N ILE A 400 13.62 10.88 -8.63
CA ILE A 400 13.45 9.78 -9.57
C ILE A 400 13.40 8.46 -8.81
N THR A 401 12.46 7.59 -9.19
CA THR A 401 12.41 6.20 -8.70
C THR A 401 12.92 5.27 -9.79
N ARG A 402 13.92 4.45 -9.47
CA ARG A 402 14.55 3.58 -10.45
C ARG A 402 15.01 2.27 -9.84
N THR A 403 15.06 1.23 -10.65
CA THR A 403 15.73 -0.02 -10.30
C THR A 403 17.23 0.20 -10.30
N PHE A 404 17.85 0.00 -9.14
CA PHE A 404 19.25 0.32 -8.95
C PHE A 404 19.88 -0.51 -7.84
N GLY A 405 21.08 -0.99 -8.13
CA GLY A 405 21.93 -1.68 -7.16
C GLY A 405 21.38 -3.02 -6.69
N ARG A 406 22.09 -3.63 -5.77
CA ARG A 406 21.70 -4.89 -5.13
C ARG A 406 21.40 -4.66 -3.66
N VAL A 407 20.34 -5.29 -3.18
CA VAL A 407 19.89 -5.24 -1.79
C VAL A 407 20.05 -6.62 -1.16
N HIS A 408 20.62 -6.66 0.03
CA HIS A 408 20.64 -7.81 0.92
C HIS A 408 19.99 -7.39 2.23
N LEU A 409 18.91 -8.06 2.59
CA LEU A 409 18.16 -7.76 3.79
C LEU A 409 17.97 -9.04 4.60
N LEU A 410 18.46 -9.04 5.84
CA LEU A 410 18.30 -10.15 6.77
C LEU A 410 17.41 -9.69 7.93
N ASN A 411 16.23 -10.29 8.05
CA ASN A 411 15.28 -10.03 9.12
C ASN A 411 15.22 -11.23 10.07
N ALA A 412 15.51 -11.00 11.34
CA ALA A 412 15.27 -11.96 12.42
C ALA A 412 14.08 -11.46 13.24
N ILE A 413 13.04 -12.29 13.37
CA ILE A 413 11.79 -11.95 14.05
C ILE A 413 11.53 -12.97 15.15
N ALA A 414 11.22 -12.51 16.36
CA ALA A 414 10.77 -13.32 17.47
C ALA A 414 9.40 -12.80 17.93
N ASN A 415 8.39 -13.65 17.82
CA ASN A 415 7.04 -13.36 18.31
C ASN A 415 6.71 -14.30 19.46
N TRP A 416 6.14 -13.75 20.50
CA TRP A 416 5.62 -14.48 21.63
C TRP A 416 4.21 -14.03 21.96
N ASN A 417 3.30 -14.98 22.09
CA ASN A 417 1.94 -14.70 22.53
C ASN A 417 1.50 -15.73 23.59
N ASN A 418 0.83 -15.26 24.61
CA ASN A 418 0.28 -16.14 25.63
C ASN A 418 -0.89 -15.49 26.37
N SER A 419 -1.73 -16.36 26.94
CA SER A 419 -2.82 -15.98 27.85
C SER A 419 -2.50 -16.45 29.27
N PHE A 420 -2.88 -15.64 30.27
CA PHE A 420 -2.66 -15.88 31.67
C PHE A 420 -3.97 -15.74 32.46
N TRP A 421 -4.02 -16.32 33.65
CA TRP A 421 -5.14 -16.23 34.58
C TRP A 421 -6.48 -16.60 33.95
N ASN A 422 -6.58 -17.81 33.38
CA ASN A 422 -7.77 -18.30 32.69
C ASN A 422 -8.22 -17.35 31.56
N ASP A 423 -7.28 -16.98 30.69
CA ASP A 423 -7.45 -16.09 29.52
C ASP A 423 -7.90 -14.65 29.87
N ARG A 424 -7.71 -14.22 31.10
CA ARG A 424 -8.01 -12.84 31.49
C ARG A 424 -6.99 -11.84 30.98
N ILE A 425 -5.72 -12.24 30.90
CA ILE A 425 -4.65 -11.40 30.35
C ILE A 425 -4.10 -12.08 29.12
N TYR A 426 -4.11 -11.37 28.02
CA TYR A 426 -3.44 -11.75 26.77
C TYR A 426 -2.28 -10.79 26.52
N LEU A 427 -1.11 -11.34 26.21
CA LEU A 427 0.09 -10.61 25.84
C LEU A 427 0.59 -11.11 24.49
N ASN A 428 1.00 -10.18 23.63
CA ASN A 428 1.65 -10.43 22.36
C ASN A 428 2.87 -9.53 22.23
N ALA A 429 4.06 -10.09 22.25
CA ALA A 429 5.30 -9.36 22.10
C ALA A 429 6.00 -9.75 20.78
N SER A 430 6.51 -8.76 20.07
CA SER A 430 7.28 -8.95 18.84
C SER A 430 8.57 -8.15 18.92
N LEU A 431 9.67 -8.81 18.57
CA LEU A 431 10.98 -8.19 18.39
C LEU A 431 11.48 -8.56 16.99
N GLN A 432 11.86 -7.56 16.21
CA GLN A 432 12.44 -7.73 14.88
C GLN A 432 13.77 -6.99 14.81
N GLY A 433 14.83 -7.70 14.42
CA GLY A 433 16.11 -7.13 14.02
C GLY A 433 16.26 -7.21 12.50
N THR A 434 16.69 -6.14 11.88
CA THR A 434 16.89 -6.05 10.43
C THR A 434 18.30 -5.56 10.13
N PHE A 435 19.08 -6.37 9.44
CA PHE A 435 20.32 -5.96 8.82
C PHE A 435 20.06 -5.73 7.33
N ASN A 436 20.36 -4.53 6.84
CA ASN A 436 20.22 -4.14 5.45
C ASN A 436 21.60 -3.75 4.89
N ARG A 437 21.95 -4.24 3.71
CA ARG A 437 23.05 -3.74 2.90
C ARG A 437 22.53 -3.47 1.49
N SER A 438 22.73 -2.23 1.03
CA SER A 438 22.40 -1.79 -0.33
C SER A 438 23.65 -1.24 -0.97
N TYR A 439 24.02 -1.74 -2.15
CA TYR A 439 25.19 -1.25 -2.88
C TYR A 439 24.96 -1.23 -4.38
N GLY A 440 25.59 -0.28 -5.05
CA GLY A 440 25.53 -0.12 -6.50
C GLY A 440 26.00 1.24 -6.95
N HIS A 441 26.09 1.39 -8.27
CA HIS A 441 26.54 2.61 -8.93
C HIS A 441 25.45 3.09 -9.90
N PHE A 442 25.08 4.35 -9.80
CA PHE A 442 24.12 4.99 -10.71
C PHE A 442 24.62 6.39 -11.07
N GLN A 443 25.01 6.60 -12.32
CA GLN A 443 25.68 7.83 -12.77
C GLN A 443 26.90 8.15 -11.90
N GLU A 444 26.92 9.30 -11.24
CA GLU A 444 27.99 9.76 -10.34
C GLU A 444 27.83 9.24 -8.90
N TYR A 445 26.68 8.60 -8.59
CA TYR A 445 26.35 8.16 -7.24
C TYR A 445 26.78 6.74 -6.97
N ASN A 446 27.68 6.57 -6.01
CA ASN A 446 27.99 5.28 -5.39
C ASN A 446 27.19 5.14 -4.12
N VAL A 447 26.44 4.05 -4.01
CA VAL A 447 25.78 3.66 -2.77
C VAL A 447 26.44 2.40 -2.25
N ASP A 448 26.97 2.41 -1.06
CA ASP A 448 27.35 1.23 -0.27
C ASP A 448 27.00 1.52 1.18
N VAL A 449 25.75 1.18 1.54
CA VAL A 449 25.19 1.46 2.85
C VAL A 449 24.83 0.16 3.53
N SER A 450 25.33 0.00 4.76
CA SER A 450 24.91 -1.08 5.65
C SER A 450 24.34 -0.50 6.93
N ASN A 451 23.25 -1.10 7.41
CA ASN A 451 22.57 -0.62 8.60
C ASN A 451 21.91 -1.78 9.35
N PHE A 452 21.96 -1.68 10.67
CA PHE A 452 21.16 -2.51 11.56
C PHE A 452 20.09 -1.66 12.23
N SER A 453 18.84 -2.13 12.14
CA SER A 453 17.69 -1.50 12.79
C SER A 453 16.85 -2.54 13.52
N TYR A 454 16.08 -2.12 14.51
CA TYR A 454 15.18 -3.00 15.21
C TYR A 454 13.83 -2.34 15.51
N ASN A 455 12.80 -3.19 15.57
CA ASN A 455 11.45 -2.83 15.97
C ASN A 455 11.05 -3.71 17.14
N ALA A 456 10.37 -3.13 18.13
CA ALA A 456 9.78 -3.85 19.24
C ALA A 456 8.33 -3.44 19.42
N SER A 457 7.45 -4.39 19.70
CA SER A 457 6.06 -4.10 20.04
C SER A 457 5.57 -5.03 21.15
N LEU A 458 4.71 -4.48 21.99
CA LEU A 458 3.95 -5.20 22.99
C LEU A 458 2.49 -4.78 22.90
N ASP A 459 1.64 -5.73 22.53
CA ASP A 459 0.19 -5.59 22.59
C ASP A 459 -0.33 -6.38 23.78
N TRP A 460 -1.26 -5.80 24.52
CA TRP A 460 -1.82 -6.45 25.69
C TRP A 460 -3.33 -6.21 25.79
N GLN A 461 -4.03 -7.18 26.38
CA GLN A 461 -5.46 -7.11 26.65
C GLN A 461 -5.75 -7.70 28.02
N VAL A 462 -6.56 -7.01 28.82
CA VAL A 462 -7.02 -7.44 30.15
C VAL A 462 -8.54 -7.51 30.16
N GLN A 463 -9.08 -8.69 30.43
CA GLN A 463 -10.51 -8.87 30.68
C GLN A 463 -10.83 -8.43 32.10
N LEU A 464 -11.22 -7.15 32.30
CA LEU A 464 -11.53 -6.59 33.60
C LEU A 464 -12.73 -7.26 34.26
N SER A 465 -13.76 -7.58 33.46
CA SER A 465 -14.96 -8.27 33.91
C SER A 465 -15.60 -9.07 32.76
N GLN A 466 -15.65 -10.39 32.90
CA GLN A 466 -16.40 -11.25 31.98
C GLN A 466 -17.92 -11.02 32.14
N ARG A 467 -18.39 -10.88 33.38
CA ARG A 467 -19.85 -10.68 33.68
C ARG A 467 -20.38 -9.41 33.06
N TYR A 468 -19.62 -8.33 33.12
CA TYR A 468 -20.01 -7.02 32.61
C TYR A 468 -19.42 -6.71 31.23
N GLY A 469 -18.56 -7.58 30.68
CA GLY A 469 -17.99 -7.44 29.33
C GLY A 469 -17.02 -6.26 29.18
N TRP A 470 -16.26 -5.90 30.21
CA TRP A 470 -15.25 -4.84 30.14
C TRP A 470 -13.88 -5.40 29.81
N LYS A 471 -13.21 -4.78 28.83
CA LYS A 471 -11.85 -5.10 28.40
C LYS A 471 -11.04 -3.83 28.37
N LEU A 472 -9.80 -3.93 28.84
CA LEU A 472 -8.76 -2.90 28.70
C LEU A 472 -7.71 -3.46 27.78
N ASP A 473 -7.26 -2.69 26.82
CA ASP A 473 -6.20 -3.05 25.88
C ASP A 473 -5.23 -1.90 25.68
N GLY A 474 -4.06 -2.21 25.18
CA GLY A 474 -3.06 -1.20 24.87
C GLY A 474 -1.92 -1.76 24.04
N ASN A 475 -1.15 -0.86 23.49
CA ASN A 475 0.07 -1.22 22.75
C ASN A 475 1.19 -0.23 23.02
N ILE A 476 2.40 -0.75 22.94
CA ILE A 476 3.66 -0.01 22.96
C ILE A 476 4.42 -0.43 21.71
N LYS A 477 4.87 0.53 20.90
CA LYS A 477 5.67 0.28 19.71
C LYS A 477 6.91 1.17 19.72
N TYR A 478 8.03 0.60 19.32
CA TYR A 478 9.29 1.28 19.14
C TYR A 478 9.95 0.85 17.84
N ARG A 479 10.55 1.78 17.13
CA ARG A 479 11.38 1.57 15.96
C ARG A 479 12.66 2.37 16.11
N SER A 480 13.82 1.71 15.96
CA SER A 480 15.12 2.37 15.98
C SER A 480 15.35 3.24 14.73
N LYS A 481 16.36 4.06 14.76
CA LYS A 481 16.90 4.73 13.57
C LYS A 481 17.18 3.72 12.47
N LYS A 482 17.00 4.14 11.21
CA LYS A 482 17.27 3.31 10.04
C LYS A 482 17.88 4.14 8.92
N VAL A 483 18.59 3.44 8.03
CA VAL A 483 19.10 4.01 6.79
C VAL A 483 18.43 3.26 5.63
N LEU A 484 17.86 3.99 4.69
CA LEU A 484 17.25 3.46 3.47
C LEU A 484 17.90 4.15 2.27
N ALA A 485 18.55 3.36 1.42
CA ALA A 485 19.26 3.85 0.25
C ALA A 485 20.19 5.03 0.58
N GLN A 486 19.73 6.25 0.41
CA GLN A 486 20.48 7.46 0.66
C GLN A 486 20.14 8.14 1.98
N GLU A 487 18.93 7.90 2.54
CA GLU A 487 18.40 8.71 3.62
C GLU A 487 18.48 8.01 4.98
N HIS A 488 18.92 8.73 5.99
CA HIS A 488 18.85 8.35 7.39
C HIS A 488 17.54 8.84 7.99
N SER A 489 16.87 8.03 8.80
CA SER A 489 15.67 8.43 9.53
C SER A 489 15.77 8.17 11.03
N ASP A 490 15.14 9.04 11.81
CA ASP A 490 15.09 8.94 13.27
C ASP A 490 14.33 7.71 13.78
N ASP A 491 14.53 7.42 15.06
CA ASP A 491 13.72 6.48 15.83
C ASP A 491 12.29 7.02 16.02
N TRP A 492 11.38 6.11 16.35
CA TRP A 492 9.99 6.44 16.61
C TRP A 492 9.40 5.51 17.68
N TYR A 493 8.51 6.05 18.52
CA TYR A 493 7.78 5.27 19.49
C TYR A 493 6.35 5.80 19.69
N THR A 494 5.46 4.91 20.15
CA THR A 494 4.09 5.25 20.50
C THR A 494 3.52 4.34 21.58
N VAL A 495 2.59 4.89 22.37
CA VAL A 495 1.80 4.19 23.37
C VAL A 495 0.33 4.54 23.17
N SER A 496 -0.53 3.52 23.13
CA SER A 496 -1.99 3.67 23.02
C SER A 496 -2.68 2.82 24.08
N LEU A 497 -3.87 3.26 24.49
CA LEU A 497 -4.69 2.61 25.51
C LEU A 497 -6.15 2.63 25.09
N GLY A 498 -6.87 1.50 25.25
CA GLY A 498 -8.25 1.34 24.88
C GLY A 498 -9.09 0.70 25.96
N LEU A 499 -10.34 1.11 26.06
CA LEU A 499 -11.36 0.51 26.92
C LEU A 499 -12.56 0.12 26.06
N THR A 500 -12.90 -1.17 26.07
CA THR A 500 -14.03 -1.71 25.31
C THR A 500 -15.09 -2.29 26.25
N LYS A 501 -16.33 -1.97 25.97
CA LYS A 501 -17.52 -2.55 26.60
C LYS A 501 -18.27 -3.42 25.62
N GLN A 502 -18.40 -4.71 25.92
CA GLN A 502 -19.25 -5.64 25.19
C GLN A 502 -20.56 -5.87 25.94
N PHE A 503 -21.68 -5.60 25.29
CA PHE A 503 -23.03 -5.79 25.84
C PHE A 503 -23.54 -7.20 25.53
N LYS A 504 -24.52 -7.68 26.35
CA LYS A 504 -25.10 -9.02 26.21
C LYS A 504 -25.81 -9.26 24.87
N ASN A 505 -26.37 -8.22 24.26
CA ASN A 505 -27.00 -8.27 22.94
C ASN A 505 -26.03 -8.31 21.76
N GLY A 506 -24.70 -8.32 22.04
CA GLY A 506 -23.64 -8.36 21.04
C GLY A 506 -23.15 -6.97 20.58
N ILE A 507 -23.80 -5.89 20.98
CA ILE A 507 -23.29 -4.53 20.74
C ILE A 507 -21.96 -4.37 21.49
N SER A 508 -21.01 -3.70 20.88
CA SER A 508 -19.77 -3.27 21.53
C SER A 508 -19.56 -1.76 21.34
N ALA A 509 -19.02 -1.12 22.38
CA ALA A 509 -18.60 0.28 22.33
C ALA A 509 -17.18 0.39 22.88
N TYR A 510 -16.39 1.31 22.35
CA TYR A 510 -15.04 1.53 22.80
C TYR A 510 -14.69 3.02 22.90
N ILE A 511 -13.70 3.30 23.72
CA ILE A 511 -12.96 4.55 23.75
C ILE A 511 -11.49 4.22 23.73
N ASN A 512 -10.72 4.83 22.80
CA ASN A 512 -9.28 4.63 22.69
C ASN A 512 -8.57 5.97 22.72
N GLY A 513 -7.49 6.04 23.50
CA GLY A 513 -6.48 7.07 23.38
C GLY A 513 -5.35 6.57 22.49
N ASN A 514 -5.24 7.13 21.28
CA ASN A 514 -4.25 6.72 20.28
C ASN A 514 -3.01 7.59 20.39
N ASN A 515 -1.84 6.98 20.33
CA ASN A 515 -0.56 7.69 20.35
C ASN A 515 -0.44 8.69 21.52
N LEU A 516 -0.95 8.33 22.71
CA LEU A 516 -0.97 9.19 23.91
C LEU A 516 0.43 9.70 24.28
N ILE A 517 1.41 8.79 24.15
CA ILE A 517 2.83 9.11 24.27
C ILE A 517 3.45 8.72 22.94
N ASN A 518 4.05 9.68 22.24
CA ASN A 518 4.66 9.46 20.95
C ASN A 518 5.74 10.49 20.64
N LYS A 519 6.66 10.12 19.75
CA LYS A 519 7.54 11.07 19.07
C LYS A 519 6.78 11.65 17.89
N ASP A 520 6.42 12.93 17.98
CA ASP A 520 5.55 13.62 17.01
C ASP A 520 6.33 14.27 15.85
N HIS A 521 7.66 14.18 15.89
CA HIS A 521 8.54 14.69 14.84
C HIS A 521 9.48 13.61 14.35
N SER A 522 9.89 13.73 13.10
CA SER A 522 10.87 12.87 12.44
C SER A 522 11.87 13.73 11.70
N ARG A 523 13.11 13.27 11.66
CA ARG A 523 14.17 13.87 10.86
C ARG A 523 14.67 12.84 9.87
N SER A 524 14.96 13.28 8.66
CA SER A 524 15.74 12.53 7.71
C SER A 524 16.83 13.42 7.11
N PHE A 525 17.94 12.82 6.73
CA PHE A 525 19.05 13.53 6.11
C PHE A 525 19.81 12.64 5.13
N LEU A 526 20.39 13.30 4.15
CA LEU A 526 21.29 12.75 3.16
C LEU A 526 22.50 13.69 3.08
N GLU A 527 23.69 13.16 3.14
CA GLU A 527 24.93 13.91 3.02
C GLU A 527 25.82 13.28 1.94
N THR A 528 26.25 14.10 0.98
CA THR A 528 27.21 13.74 -0.08
C THR A 528 28.25 14.85 -0.23
N GLU A 529 29.28 14.62 -1.03
CA GLU A 529 30.30 15.65 -1.31
C GLU A 529 29.75 16.85 -2.10
N THR A 530 28.67 16.66 -2.86
CA THR A 530 28.14 17.65 -3.81
C THR A 530 26.79 18.23 -3.40
N TYR A 531 26.04 17.52 -2.53
CA TYR A 531 24.67 17.84 -2.21
C TYR A 531 24.29 17.27 -0.85
N ASN A 532 23.64 18.10 -0.01
CA ASN A 532 23.04 17.66 1.24
C ASN A 532 21.54 17.94 1.24
N PHE A 533 20.81 17.07 1.89
CA PHE A 533 19.38 17.21 2.15
C PHE A 533 19.10 16.95 3.62
N TYR A 534 18.35 17.84 4.24
CA TYR A 534 17.84 17.68 5.59
C TYR A 534 16.34 17.93 5.59
N SER A 535 15.59 17.07 6.26
CA SER A 535 14.15 17.23 6.47
C SER A 535 13.78 17.03 7.93
N TRP A 536 12.99 17.94 8.45
CA TRP A 536 12.32 17.83 9.72
C TRP A 536 10.82 17.93 9.50
N SER A 537 10.06 16.97 10.03
CA SER A 537 8.61 16.97 9.93
C SER A 537 7.96 16.75 11.29
N LYS A 538 6.86 17.46 11.54
CA LYS A 538 6.00 17.27 12.70
C LYS A 538 4.58 17.00 12.27
N THR A 539 4.05 15.85 12.70
CA THR A 539 2.67 15.43 12.43
C THR A 539 1.92 15.23 13.73
N TYR A 540 0.67 15.64 13.77
CA TYR A 540 -0.15 15.61 14.98
C TYR A 540 -0.97 14.33 15.04
N PHE A 541 -0.44 13.28 15.71
CA PHE A 541 -1.00 11.92 15.75
C PHE A 541 -1.79 11.58 17.02
N ARG A 542 -1.73 12.43 18.07
CA ARG A 542 -2.46 12.16 19.31
C ARG A 542 -3.94 12.33 19.08
N SER A 543 -4.73 11.33 19.51
CA SER A 543 -6.17 11.39 19.36
C SER A 543 -6.92 10.58 20.42
N VAL A 544 -8.19 10.90 20.56
CA VAL A 544 -9.15 10.08 21.29
C VAL A 544 -10.22 9.63 20.31
N SER A 545 -10.46 8.34 20.22
CA SER A 545 -11.50 7.78 19.36
C SER A 545 -12.57 7.06 20.18
N ILE A 546 -13.80 7.20 19.73
CA ILE A 546 -14.96 6.45 20.22
C ILE A 546 -15.57 5.68 19.07
N GLY A 547 -16.17 4.53 19.35
CA GLY A 547 -16.87 3.80 18.33
C GLY A 547 -17.86 2.81 18.89
N VAL A 548 -18.79 2.43 18.01
CA VAL A 548 -19.83 1.47 18.30
C VAL A 548 -19.97 0.46 17.17
N SER A 549 -20.17 -0.80 17.55
CA SER A 549 -20.41 -1.92 16.62
C SER A 549 -21.73 -2.60 16.99
N ILE A 550 -22.66 -2.65 16.05
CA ILE A 550 -24.04 -3.10 16.25
C ILE A 550 -24.31 -4.27 15.30
N PRO A 551 -24.22 -5.52 15.78
CA PRO A 551 -24.63 -6.68 15.00
C PRO A 551 -26.16 -6.80 14.97
N PHE A 552 -26.68 -7.25 13.83
CA PHE A 552 -28.12 -7.51 13.67
C PHE A 552 -28.37 -8.77 12.86
N GLY A 553 -29.62 -9.28 12.94
CA GLY A 553 -30.03 -10.48 12.21
C GLY A 553 -29.59 -11.79 12.87
N ARG A 554 -29.43 -12.83 12.06
CA ARG A 554 -29.19 -14.20 12.54
C ARG A 554 -27.71 -14.54 12.59
N LYS A 555 -27.23 -15.07 13.71
CA LYS A 555 -25.78 -15.33 13.92
C LYS A 555 -25.17 -16.37 12.98
N LYS A 556 -25.95 -17.34 12.49
CA LYS A 556 -25.45 -18.48 11.69
C LYS A 556 -25.58 -18.28 10.17
N VAL A 557 -26.09 -17.16 9.71
CA VAL A 557 -26.16 -16.86 8.29
C VAL A 557 -24.76 -16.62 7.75
N SER A 558 -24.46 -17.18 6.59
CA SER A 558 -23.21 -17.00 5.85
C SER A 558 -23.55 -16.45 4.47
N GLY A 559 -22.97 -15.32 4.10
CA GLY A 559 -23.13 -14.74 2.76
C GLY A 559 -22.13 -15.31 1.74
N ALA A 560 -22.07 -14.67 0.57
CA ALA A 560 -21.11 -15.00 -0.48
C ALA A 560 -19.67 -14.56 -0.14
N GLY A 561 -19.46 -13.66 0.84
CA GLY A 561 -18.19 -13.00 1.13
C GLY A 561 -17.77 -12.01 0.03
N LYS A 562 -16.67 -11.30 0.22
CA LYS A 562 -16.04 -10.52 -0.85
C LYS A 562 -15.19 -11.47 -1.71
N HIS A 563 -15.48 -11.55 -3.00
CA HIS A 563 -14.65 -12.31 -3.91
C HIS A 563 -13.41 -11.49 -4.29
N THR A 564 -12.23 -12.09 -4.18
CA THR A 564 -10.95 -11.47 -4.58
C THR A 564 -10.28 -12.32 -5.64
N ASN A 565 -9.90 -11.68 -6.75
CA ASN A 565 -9.14 -12.32 -7.83
C ASN A 565 -7.71 -11.75 -7.85
N SER A 566 -6.70 -12.63 -7.92
CA SER A 566 -5.30 -12.23 -7.99
C SER A 566 -4.97 -11.44 -9.25
N SER A 567 -5.58 -11.76 -10.39
CA SER A 567 -5.34 -11.05 -11.66
C SER A 567 -5.81 -9.60 -11.59
N SER A 568 -7.01 -9.34 -11.06
CA SER A 568 -7.51 -7.96 -10.87
C SER A 568 -6.68 -7.21 -9.82
N SER A 569 -6.17 -7.89 -8.81
CA SER A 569 -5.25 -7.29 -7.84
C SER A 569 -3.94 -6.85 -8.49
N LEU A 570 -3.35 -7.66 -9.36
CA LEU A 570 -2.15 -7.31 -10.13
C LEU A 570 -2.38 -6.07 -11.00
N ALA A 571 -3.51 -6.02 -11.72
CA ALA A 571 -3.87 -4.85 -12.53
C ALA A 571 -4.05 -3.58 -11.66
N LYS A 572 -4.71 -3.70 -10.50
CA LYS A 572 -4.87 -2.58 -9.55
C LYS A 572 -3.55 -2.12 -8.94
N ASP A 573 -2.59 -3.03 -8.71
CA ASP A 573 -1.27 -2.67 -8.20
C ASP A 573 -0.49 -1.79 -9.18
N ARG A 574 -0.79 -1.86 -10.50
CA ARG A 574 -0.23 -0.96 -11.51
C ARG A 574 -0.70 0.49 -11.37
N LEU A 575 -1.87 0.72 -10.72
CA LEU A 575 -2.50 2.04 -10.54
C LEU A 575 -2.04 2.77 -9.28
N LYS A 576 -1.36 2.09 -8.36
CA LYS A 576 -0.96 2.67 -7.07
C LYS A 576 0.17 3.68 -7.27
N ALA A 577 -0.05 4.92 -6.79
CA ALA A 577 1.05 5.82 -6.48
C ALA A 577 1.65 5.40 -5.12
N GLU A 578 2.97 5.33 -5.00
CA GLU A 578 3.65 5.15 -3.72
C GLU A 578 3.65 6.45 -2.90
#